data_bd75e34c46ad3d7079646f7d5fede246
#
_entry.id   bd75e34c46ad3d7079646f7d5fede246
#
_cell.length_a   1.000
_cell.length_b   1.000
_cell.length_c   1.000
_cell.angle_alpha   90.00
_cell.angle_beta   90.00
_cell.angle_gamma   90.00
#
_symmetry.space_group_name_H-M   'P 1'
#
loop_
_entity.id
_entity.type
_entity.pdbx_description
1 polymer ?
#
loop_
_entity_poly.entity_id
_entity_poly.type
_entity_poly.pdbx_seq_one_letter_code
_entity_poly.pdbx_strand_id
1 'polypeptide(L)'
;MDWTKDKKGNAVNNNDEKSNDFFAETKKRILAQIQERLDRDRSHLLCSITGNPKVGKSGIAMDCRTEEEIEKGMKILILDFDNGCEPTWRTNWDSDPNIMIYNPLEVRPDGSTDWETTFNNANYFCGLAKEMIEEGNVKAFIFDGVDKAFEGSSDVLRELLVKQQSREGSIVKATDSVRVSTLDWKIRNRIYNRLLDLVCNLKCDRFLITHMKPVYDNINVPTPVGEVPDWHKSTPARFVQMLHIAKQPSQNSTNYICELEASKTNPELVGKKWTIFTTNGENKWFGLPELREGTL
;
A
#
# COMPACT_ATOMS: atom_id res chain seq x y z
N MET A 1 -36.13 -43.38 -12.75
CA MET A 1 -35.26 -43.42 -11.55
C MET A 1 -35.44 -42.08 -10.83
N ASP A 2 -35.95 -42.13 -9.62
CA ASP A 2 -36.19 -40.93 -8.83
C ASP A 2 -34.88 -40.53 -8.15
N TRP A 3 -34.24 -39.43 -8.59
CA TRP A 3 -32.95 -38.93 -8.10
C TRP A 3 -33.02 -38.21 -6.76
N THR A 4 -34.23 -38.13 -6.15
CA THR A 4 -34.46 -37.48 -4.86
C THR A 4 -34.20 -38.38 -3.67
N LYS A 5 -33.87 -39.67 -3.88
CA LYS A 5 -33.59 -40.65 -2.84
C LYS A 5 -32.24 -41.32 -3.03
N ASP A 6 -31.53 -41.55 -1.93
CA ASP A 6 -30.29 -42.35 -1.96
C ASP A 6 -30.62 -43.82 -2.26
N LYS A 7 -29.57 -44.65 -2.51
CA LYS A 7 -29.73 -46.10 -2.80
C LYS A 7 -30.39 -46.90 -1.64
N LYS A 8 -30.68 -46.25 -0.50
CA LYS A 8 -31.36 -46.83 0.67
C LYS A 8 -32.73 -46.20 0.90
N GLY A 9 -33.23 -45.36 -0.03
CA GLY A 9 -34.57 -44.77 0.05
C GLY A 9 -34.70 -43.57 0.98
N ASN A 10 -33.59 -43.05 1.52
CA ASN A 10 -33.59 -41.83 2.36
C ASN A 10 -33.65 -40.59 1.50
N ALA A 11 -34.35 -39.54 1.95
CA ALA A 11 -34.34 -38.24 1.29
C ALA A 11 -32.88 -37.74 1.21
N VAL A 12 -32.45 -37.35 0.02
CA VAL A 12 -31.14 -36.69 -0.21
C VAL A 12 -31.12 -35.40 0.60
N ASN A 13 -30.13 -35.28 1.45
CA ASN A 13 -30.03 -34.28 2.51
C ASN A 13 -30.06 -32.84 1.96
N ASN A 14 -30.67 -31.91 2.70
CA ASN A 14 -30.71 -30.44 2.50
C ASN A 14 -29.33 -29.73 2.32
N ASN A 15 -28.24 -30.46 2.25
CA ASN A 15 -26.90 -29.91 1.95
C ASN A 15 -26.71 -29.52 0.47
N ASP A 16 -27.47 -30.16 -0.45
CA ASP A 16 -27.37 -29.87 -1.88
C ASP A 16 -28.04 -28.55 -2.26
N GLU A 17 -29.17 -28.19 -1.60
CA GLU A 17 -29.83 -26.90 -1.83
C GLU A 17 -28.97 -25.73 -1.35
N LYS A 18 -28.38 -25.83 -0.14
CA LYS A 18 -27.47 -24.79 0.39
C LYS A 18 -26.20 -24.66 -0.45
N SER A 19 -25.71 -25.77 -1.01
CA SER A 19 -24.57 -25.75 -1.94
C SER A 19 -24.93 -25.05 -3.25
N ASN A 20 -26.09 -25.32 -3.82
CA ASN A 20 -26.57 -24.68 -5.05
C ASN A 20 -26.80 -23.18 -4.87
N ASP A 21 -27.36 -22.75 -3.73
CA ASP A 21 -27.55 -21.34 -3.39
C ASP A 21 -26.22 -20.62 -3.26
N PHE A 22 -25.22 -21.22 -2.62
CA PHE A 22 -23.88 -20.66 -2.50
C PHE A 22 -23.20 -20.47 -3.86
N PHE A 23 -23.31 -21.47 -4.75
CA PHE A 23 -22.76 -21.38 -6.10
C PHE A 23 -23.48 -20.32 -6.94
N ALA A 24 -24.81 -20.21 -6.83
CA ALA A 24 -25.60 -19.20 -7.53
C ALA A 24 -25.23 -17.78 -7.09
N GLU A 25 -25.11 -17.56 -5.77
CA GLU A 25 -24.70 -16.28 -5.21
C GLU A 25 -23.27 -15.91 -5.59
N THR A 26 -22.35 -16.88 -5.51
CA THR A 26 -20.94 -16.70 -5.92
C THR A 26 -20.85 -16.35 -7.41
N LYS A 27 -21.60 -17.04 -8.28
CA LYS A 27 -21.66 -16.73 -9.72
C LYS A 27 -22.17 -15.32 -9.97
N LYS A 28 -23.26 -14.91 -9.28
CA LYS A 28 -23.83 -13.57 -9.38
C LYS A 28 -22.79 -12.51 -8.99
N ARG A 29 -22.07 -12.73 -7.90
CA ARG A 29 -21.01 -11.82 -7.43
C ARG A 29 -19.87 -11.71 -8.44
N ILE A 30 -19.41 -12.85 -9.01
CA ILE A 30 -18.38 -12.86 -10.04
C ILE A 30 -18.80 -12.09 -11.27
N LEU A 31 -20.02 -12.35 -11.76
CA LEU A 31 -20.53 -11.65 -12.95
C LEU A 31 -20.69 -10.15 -12.70
N ALA A 32 -21.17 -9.74 -11.51
CA ALA A 32 -21.25 -8.33 -11.15
C ALA A 32 -19.88 -7.66 -11.14
N GLN A 33 -18.84 -8.33 -10.60
CA GLN A 33 -17.47 -7.80 -10.61
C GLN A 33 -16.89 -7.69 -12.02
N ILE A 34 -17.21 -8.64 -12.92
CA ILE A 34 -16.80 -8.59 -14.32
C ILE A 34 -17.47 -7.39 -14.99
N GLN A 35 -18.79 -7.26 -14.83
CA GLN A 35 -19.55 -6.16 -15.42
C GLN A 35 -19.05 -4.80 -14.93
N GLU A 36 -18.85 -4.64 -13.64
CA GLU A 36 -18.28 -3.41 -13.04
C GLU A 36 -16.93 -3.03 -13.67
N ARG A 37 -16.08 -4.02 -14.04
CA ARG A 37 -14.81 -3.75 -14.72
C ARG A 37 -14.98 -3.35 -16.17
N LEU A 38 -15.98 -3.90 -16.86
CA LEU A 38 -16.30 -3.56 -18.25
C LEU A 38 -16.93 -2.16 -18.37
N ASP A 39 -17.72 -1.77 -17.37
CA ASP A 39 -18.42 -0.49 -17.35
C ASP A 39 -17.52 0.70 -16.98
N ARG A 40 -16.30 0.44 -16.51
CA ARG A 40 -15.33 1.50 -16.21
C ARG A 40 -14.65 1.98 -17.47
N ASP A 41 -14.67 3.27 -17.68
CA ASP A 41 -13.92 3.91 -18.77
C ASP A 41 -12.41 3.72 -18.61
N ARG A 42 -11.90 3.65 -17.35
CA ARG A 42 -10.47 3.50 -17.05
C ARG A 42 -10.23 2.63 -15.80
N SER A 43 -9.10 1.95 -15.76
CA SER A 43 -8.66 1.22 -14.56
C SER A 43 -8.15 2.20 -13.50
N HIS A 44 -8.41 1.89 -12.22
CA HIS A 44 -7.76 2.61 -11.13
C HIS A 44 -6.23 2.41 -11.17
N LEU A 45 -5.50 3.47 -10.88
CA LEU A 45 -4.05 3.38 -10.72
C LEU A 45 -3.69 2.50 -9.52
N LEU A 46 -2.67 1.68 -9.68
CA LEU A 46 -1.96 1.01 -8.60
C LEU A 46 -0.48 1.28 -8.82
N CYS A 47 0.01 2.28 -8.12
CA CYS A 47 1.32 2.87 -8.38
C CYS A 47 2.20 2.83 -7.14
N SER A 48 3.48 2.48 -7.32
CA SER A 48 4.48 2.71 -6.29
C SER A 48 5.21 4.03 -6.52
N ILE A 49 5.55 4.72 -5.42
CA ILE A 49 6.33 5.94 -5.43
C ILE A 49 7.55 5.71 -4.53
N THR A 50 8.72 5.65 -5.16
CA THR A 50 9.99 5.35 -4.50
C THR A 50 10.92 6.55 -4.51
N GLY A 51 11.91 6.58 -3.63
CA GLY A 51 12.92 7.63 -3.56
C GLY A 51 13.43 7.84 -2.14
N ASN A 52 14.51 8.58 -2.03
CA ASN A 52 15.13 8.91 -0.75
C ASN A 52 14.22 9.77 0.15
N PRO A 53 14.50 9.89 1.46
CA PRO A 53 13.72 10.75 2.33
C PRO A 53 13.67 12.20 1.81
N LYS A 54 12.52 12.87 2.01
CA LYS A 54 12.30 14.29 1.69
C LYS A 54 12.49 14.67 0.21
N VAL A 55 12.19 13.73 -0.72
CA VAL A 55 12.21 14.00 -2.17
C VAL A 55 10.83 14.36 -2.75
N GLY A 56 9.80 14.54 -1.91
CA GLY A 56 8.46 14.97 -2.36
C GLY A 56 7.49 13.83 -2.69
N LYS A 57 7.76 12.59 -2.24
CA LYS A 57 6.89 11.42 -2.50
C LYS A 57 5.44 11.62 -2.05
N SER A 58 5.25 12.00 -0.77
CA SER A 58 3.92 12.24 -0.22
C SER A 58 3.22 13.43 -0.88
N GLY A 59 4.01 14.46 -1.27
CA GLY A 59 3.52 15.63 -1.99
C GLY A 59 2.86 15.26 -3.31
N ILE A 60 3.57 14.58 -4.20
CA ILE A 60 2.99 14.19 -5.49
C ILE A 60 1.81 13.22 -5.30
N ALA A 61 1.85 12.32 -4.30
CA ALA A 61 0.73 11.42 -4.06
C ALA A 61 -0.55 12.16 -3.68
N MET A 62 -0.45 13.26 -2.93
CA MET A 62 -1.58 14.11 -2.57
C MET A 62 -2.12 14.93 -3.76
N ASP A 63 -1.32 15.12 -4.82
CA ASP A 63 -1.70 15.83 -6.05
C ASP A 63 -2.39 14.92 -7.08
N CYS A 64 -3.15 13.94 -6.63
CA CYS A 64 -3.75 12.96 -7.52
C CYS A 64 -5.16 13.32 -8.02
N ARG A 65 -5.72 14.45 -7.59
CA ARG A 65 -7.05 14.93 -8.00
C ARG A 65 -6.94 15.98 -9.11
N THR A 66 -7.85 15.92 -10.06
CA THR A 66 -8.09 17.01 -11.00
C THR A 66 -8.84 18.15 -10.32
N GLU A 67 -8.87 19.34 -10.94
CA GLU A 67 -9.64 20.49 -10.43
C GLU A 67 -11.12 20.13 -10.25
N GLU A 68 -11.72 19.41 -11.21
CA GLU A 68 -13.10 18.94 -11.12
C GLU A 68 -13.34 17.97 -9.95
N GLU A 69 -12.38 17.08 -9.66
CA GLU A 69 -12.45 16.15 -8.53
C GLU A 69 -12.31 16.89 -7.17
N ILE A 70 -11.51 17.96 -7.13
CA ILE A 70 -11.41 18.86 -5.95
C ILE A 70 -12.72 19.60 -5.73
N GLU A 71 -13.31 20.21 -6.78
CA GLU A 71 -14.60 20.90 -6.70
C GLU A 71 -15.74 19.98 -6.26
N LYS A 72 -15.71 18.72 -6.66
CA LYS A 72 -16.66 17.67 -6.21
C LYS A 72 -16.42 17.19 -4.78
N GLY A 73 -15.37 17.66 -4.11
CA GLY A 73 -15.01 17.24 -2.76
C GLY A 73 -14.55 15.78 -2.66
N MET A 74 -13.96 15.24 -3.73
CA MET A 74 -13.42 13.89 -3.72
C MET A 74 -12.30 13.75 -2.68
N LYS A 75 -12.38 12.73 -1.86
CA LYS A 75 -11.48 12.52 -0.71
C LYS A 75 -10.23 11.76 -1.09
N ILE A 76 -9.13 12.05 -0.38
CA ILE A 76 -7.91 11.26 -0.34
C ILE A 76 -7.78 10.68 1.07
N LEU A 77 -7.61 9.37 1.17
CA LEU A 77 -7.37 8.69 2.44
C LEU A 77 -5.89 8.31 2.53
N ILE A 78 -5.24 8.66 3.63
CA ILE A 78 -3.81 8.42 3.83
C ILE A 78 -3.59 7.56 5.07
N LEU A 79 -2.98 6.40 4.89
CA LEU A 79 -2.45 5.56 5.95
C LEU A 79 -0.96 5.89 6.09
N ASP A 80 -0.60 6.66 7.13
CA ASP A 80 0.72 7.25 7.33
C ASP A 80 1.49 6.53 8.44
N PHE A 81 2.33 5.56 8.06
CA PHE A 81 3.22 4.86 8.98
C PHE A 81 4.48 5.65 9.33
N ASP A 82 4.86 6.62 8.49
CA ASP A 82 6.04 7.45 8.73
C ASP A 82 5.75 8.67 9.61
N ASN A 83 4.46 8.97 9.85
CA ASN A 83 4.00 10.19 10.51
C ASN A 83 4.58 11.46 9.88
N GLY A 84 4.72 11.45 8.56
CA GLY A 84 5.38 12.49 7.78
C GLY A 84 4.47 13.31 6.87
N CYS A 85 3.21 12.89 6.69
CA CYS A 85 2.29 13.51 5.74
C CYS A 85 1.70 14.84 6.22
N GLU A 86 1.46 15.00 7.53
CA GLU A 86 0.80 16.18 8.09
C GLU A 86 1.50 17.51 7.77
N PRO A 87 2.83 17.67 7.92
CA PRO A 87 3.50 18.93 7.55
C PRO A 87 3.32 19.31 6.09
N THR A 88 3.39 18.32 5.19
CA THR A 88 3.21 18.52 3.75
C THR A 88 1.77 18.96 3.44
N TRP A 89 0.79 18.29 4.03
CA TRP A 89 -0.63 18.63 3.90
C TRP A 89 -0.93 20.05 4.37
N ARG A 90 -0.43 20.46 5.54
CA ARG A 90 -0.61 21.82 6.05
C ARG A 90 0.02 22.89 5.17
N THR A 91 1.22 22.61 4.62
CA THR A 91 2.00 23.59 3.87
C THR A 91 1.52 23.75 2.43
N ASN A 92 1.11 22.66 1.77
CA ASN A 92 0.85 22.69 0.33
C ASN A 92 -0.64 22.55 -0.03
N TRP A 93 -1.51 22.15 0.90
CA TRP A 93 -2.95 21.98 0.67
C TRP A 93 -3.81 22.74 1.68
N ASP A 94 -3.27 23.74 2.38
CA ASP A 94 -3.99 24.60 3.34
C ASP A 94 -4.89 23.81 4.31
N SER A 95 -4.44 22.60 4.68
CA SER A 95 -5.22 21.66 5.51
C SER A 95 -6.58 21.27 4.90
N ASP A 96 -6.62 21.02 3.58
CA ASP A 96 -7.84 20.58 2.88
C ASP A 96 -8.54 19.43 3.66
N PRO A 97 -9.78 19.62 4.12
CA PRO A 97 -10.50 18.63 4.91
C PRO A 97 -10.83 17.34 4.14
N ASN A 98 -10.70 17.34 2.81
CA ASN A 98 -10.87 16.17 1.98
C ASN A 98 -9.60 15.30 1.88
N ILE A 99 -8.49 15.71 2.48
CA ILE A 99 -7.29 14.89 2.67
C ILE A 99 -7.28 14.39 4.12
N MET A 100 -7.60 13.12 4.31
CA MET A 100 -7.78 12.50 5.62
C MET A 100 -6.57 11.63 5.95
N ILE A 101 -5.77 12.08 6.91
CA ILE A 101 -4.53 11.40 7.32
C ILE A 101 -4.80 10.61 8.60
N TYR A 102 -4.45 9.33 8.61
CA TYR A 102 -4.50 8.45 9.76
C TYR A 102 -3.14 7.81 10.03
N ASN A 103 -2.60 8.05 11.22
CA ASN A 103 -1.41 7.37 11.72
C ASN A 103 -1.85 6.17 12.58
N PRO A 104 -1.52 4.92 12.20
CA PRO A 104 -1.93 3.73 12.94
C PRO A 104 -0.99 3.39 14.10
N LEU A 105 0.16 4.09 14.22
CA LEU A 105 1.21 3.74 15.18
C LEU A 105 0.72 3.83 16.62
N GLU A 106 0.90 2.75 17.36
CA GLU A 106 0.64 2.67 18.79
C GLU A 106 1.95 2.54 19.54
N VAL A 107 2.11 3.35 20.60
CA VAL A 107 3.35 3.40 21.38
C VAL A 107 3.09 2.88 22.80
N ARG A 108 3.87 1.92 23.24
CA ARG A 108 3.83 1.37 24.60
C ARG A 108 4.41 2.35 25.61
N PRO A 109 4.12 2.18 26.92
CA PRO A 109 4.66 3.05 27.97
C PRO A 109 6.21 3.07 28.05
N ASP A 110 6.89 2.05 27.55
CA ASP A 110 8.35 1.98 27.47
C ASP A 110 8.95 2.69 26.24
N GLY A 111 8.09 3.30 25.40
CA GLY A 111 8.47 3.99 24.18
C GLY A 111 8.63 3.09 22.94
N SER A 112 8.47 1.77 23.08
CA SER A 112 8.49 0.85 21.93
C SER A 112 7.17 0.91 21.14
N THR A 113 7.21 0.61 19.85
CA THR A 113 5.99 0.50 19.04
C THR A 113 5.28 -0.83 19.31
N ASP A 114 3.98 -0.77 19.58
CA ASP A 114 3.11 -1.95 19.59
C ASP A 114 2.69 -2.30 18.17
N TRP A 115 3.51 -3.07 17.50
CA TRP A 115 3.27 -3.41 16.09
C TRP A 115 2.04 -4.29 15.86
N GLU A 116 1.68 -5.14 16.83
CA GLU A 116 0.45 -5.97 16.72
C GLU A 116 -0.79 -5.07 16.69
N THR A 117 -0.89 -4.11 17.62
CA THR A 117 -1.97 -3.13 17.66
C THR A 117 -1.91 -2.20 16.46
N THR A 118 -0.73 -1.73 16.06
CA THR A 118 -0.50 -0.90 14.86
C THR A 118 -1.05 -1.55 13.59
N PHE A 119 -0.74 -2.84 13.35
CA PHE A 119 -1.29 -3.56 12.19
C PHE A 119 -2.80 -3.76 12.27
N ASN A 120 -3.36 -3.99 13.47
CA ASN A 120 -4.80 -4.08 13.64
C ASN A 120 -5.47 -2.74 13.31
N ASN A 121 -4.95 -1.63 13.81
CA ASN A 121 -5.42 -0.27 13.51
C ASN A 121 -5.38 0.01 11.99
N ALA A 122 -4.27 -0.33 11.33
CA ALA A 122 -4.14 -0.19 9.87
C ALA A 122 -5.16 -1.03 9.10
N ASN A 123 -5.40 -2.28 9.53
CA ASN A 123 -6.41 -3.14 8.93
C ASN A 123 -7.84 -2.58 9.10
N TYR A 124 -8.17 -2.03 10.28
CA TYR A 124 -9.45 -1.35 10.52
C TYR A 124 -9.62 -0.13 9.63
N PHE A 125 -8.58 0.69 9.48
CA PHE A 125 -8.62 1.84 8.58
C PHE A 125 -8.83 1.43 7.12
N CYS A 126 -8.21 0.34 6.66
CA CYS A 126 -8.47 -0.21 5.33
C CYS A 126 -9.93 -0.69 5.18
N GLY A 127 -10.53 -1.23 6.25
CA GLY A 127 -11.96 -1.60 6.28
C GLY A 127 -12.85 -0.38 6.12
N LEU A 128 -12.63 0.67 6.92
CA LEU A 128 -13.33 1.95 6.82
C LEU A 128 -13.16 2.58 5.44
N ALA A 129 -11.92 2.58 4.91
CA ALA A 129 -11.65 3.10 3.58
C ALA A 129 -12.48 2.39 2.50
N LYS A 130 -12.63 1.07 2.61
CA LYS A 130 -13.46 0.30 1.68
C LYS A 130 -14.93 0.75 1.72
N GLU A 131 -15.49 0.95 2.91
CA GLU A 131 -16.86 1.45 3.07
C GLU A 131 -17.01 2.85 2.45
N MET A 132 -16.11 3.77 2.75
CA MET A 132 -16.11 5.13 2.18
C MET A 132 -15.95 5.13 0.64
N ILE A 133 -15.18 4.20 0.08
CA ILE A 133 -15.03 4.05 -1.38
C ILE A 133 -16.34 3.57 -2.00
N GLU A 134 -17.04 2.64 -1.35
CA GLU A 134 -18.34 2.14 -1.80
C GLU A 134 -19.43 3.24 -1.77
N GLU A 135 -19.31 4.27 -0.93
CA GLU A 135 -20.12 5.49 -0.93
C GLU A 135 -19.83 6.42 -2.13
N GLY A 136 -18.75 6.21 -2.86
CA GLY A 136 -18.46 6.87 -4.13
C GLY A 136 -17.78 8.22 -4.07
N ASN A 137 -17.24 8.64 -2.91
CA ASN A 137 -16.62 9.97 -2.73
C ASN A 137 -15.11 9.93 -2.47
N VAL A 138 -14.45 8.79 -2.68
CA VAL A 138 -13.00 8.63 -2.49
C VAL A 138 -12.30 8.51 -3.83
N LYS A 139 -11.35 9.41 -4.07
CA LYS A 139 -10.48 9.41 -5.24
C LYS A 139 -9.32 8.44 -5.10
N ALA A 140 -8.61 8.51 -3.98
CA ALA A 140 -7.38 7.77 -3.80
C ALA A 140 -7.17 7.29 -2.36
N PHE A 141 -6.42 6.20 -2.24
CA PHE A 141 -5.83 5.70 -1.01
C PHE A 141 -4.31 5.76 -1.12
N ILE A 142 -3.67 6.43 -0.18
CA ILE A 142 -2.21 6.55 -0.09
C ILE A 142 -1.74 5.72 1.10
N PHE A 143 -0.78 4.84 0.88
CA PHE A 143 -0.08 4.12 1.94
C PHE A 143 1.37 4.64 2.01
N ASP A 144 1.65 5.51 2.96
CA ASP A 144 2.99 6.07 3.20
C ASP A 144 3.72 5.27 4.28
N GLY A 145 4.97 4.85 4.03
CA GLY A 145 5.78 4.04 4.92
C GLY A 145 5.61 2.53 4.73
N VAL A 146 5.57 2.05 3.49
CA VAL A 146 5.54 0.60 3.16
C VAL A 146 6.75 -0.14 3.73
N ASP A 147 7.93 0.50 3.75
CA ASP A 147 9.15 0.03 4.41
C ASP A 147 8.98 -0.11 5.92
N LYS A 148 8.33 0.84 6.58
CA LYS A 148 8.02 0.77 8.01
C LYS A 148 7.10 -0.40 8.35
N ALA A 149 6.07 -0.63 7.55
CA ALA A 149 5.22 -1.80 7.71
C ALA A 149 6.00 -3.11 7.48
N PHE A 150 6.95 -3.13 6.55
CA PHE A 150 7.79 -4.30 6.33
C PHE A 150 8.73 -4.57 7.51
N GLU A 151 9.36 -3.53 8.08
CA GLU A 151 10.15 -3.59 9.30
C GLU A 151 9.31 -4.08 10.48
N GLY A 152 8.18 -3.43 10.75
CA GLY A 152 7.26 -3.77 11.84
C GLY A 152 6.73 -5.21 11.77
N SER A 153 6.52 -5.75 10.57
CA SER A 153 6.14 -7.15 10.41
C SER A 153 7.24 -8.13 10.89
N SER A 154 8.51 -7.72 10.86
CA SER A 154 9.63 -8.50 11.42
C SER A 154 9.64 -8.43 12.95
N ASP A 155 9.25 -7.30 13.53
CA ASP A 155 9.18 -7.15 14.98
C ASP A 155 8.00 -7.94 15.57
N VAL A 156 6.83 -7.93 14.91
CA VAL A 156 5.72 -8.83 15.29
C VAL A 156 6.15 -10.30 15.28
N LEU A 157 6.90 -10.73 14.25
CA LEU A 157 7.43 -12.09 14.21
C LEU A 157 8.30 -12.38 15.42
N ARG A 158 9.26 -11.49 15.74
CA ARG A 158 10.17 -11.67 16.88
C ARG A 158 9.42 -11.75 18.21
N GLU A 159 8.43 -10.87 18.42
CA GLU A 159 7.60 -10.90 19.64
C GLU A 159 6.80 -12.21 19.76
N LEU A 160 6.25 -12.73 18.67
CA LEU A 160 5.56 -14.02 18.67
C LEU A 160 6.48 -15.17 19.05
N LEU A 161 7.72 -15.17 18.52
CA LEU A 161 8.72 -16.19 18.83
C LEU A 161 9.19 -16.10 20.29
N VAL A 162 9.37 -14.90 20.85
CA VAL A 162 9.65 -14.71 22.28
C VAL A 162 8.54 -15.31 23.13
N LYS A 163 7.29 -14.99 22.82
CA LYS A 163 6.11 -15.53 23.52
C LYS A 163 6.07 -17.07 23.47
N GLN A 164 6.40 -17.65 22.31
CA GLN A 164 6.44 -19.11 22.12
C GLN A 164 7.57 -19.75 22.91
N GLN A 165 8.81 -19.29 22.75
CA GLN A 165 10.00 -19.86 23.42
C GLN A 165 9.91 -19.70 24.94
N SER A 166 9.32 -18.62 25.44
CA SER A 166 9.09 -18.43 26.87
C SER A 166 8.10 -19.46 27.45
N ARG A 167 7.07 -19.85 26.67
CA ARG A 167 6.12 -20.92 27.06
C ARG A 167 6.76 -22.30 27.08
N GLU A 168 7.77 -22.54 26.23
CA GLU A 168 8.53 -23.78 26.16
C GLU A 168 9.63 -23.87 27.27
N GLY A 169 9.67 -22.93 28.21
CA GLY A 169 10.58 -22.91 29.35
C GLY A 169 11.97 -22.35 29.04
N SER A 170 12.18 -21.80 27.86
CA SER A 170 13.43 -21.12 27.51
C SER A 170 13.42 -19.69 28.06
N ILE A 171 14.50 -19.30 28.77
CA ILE A 171 14.67 -17.93 29.26
C ILE A 171 15.15 -17.06 28.08
N VAL A 172 14.20 -16.46 27.34
CA VAL A 172 14.53 -15.48 26.30
C VAL A 172 14.48 -14.08 26.93
N LYS A 173 15.64 -13.49 27.12
CA LYS A 173 15.78 -12.19 27.82
C LYS A 173 15.59 -10.97 26.93
N ALA A 174 15.70 -11.13 25.61
CA ALA A 174 15.56 -10.03 24.65
C ALA A 174 15.13 -10.55 23.27
N THR A 175 14.43 -9.71 22.50
CA THR A 175 13.98 -10.00 21.14
C THR A 175 15.15 -10.31 20.19
N ASP A 176 16.31 -9.71 20.42
CA ASP A 176 17.51 -9.88 19.58
C ASP A 176 18.18 -11.25 19.71
N SER A 177 17.88 -12.01 20.78
CA SER A 177 18.41 -13.36 21.00
C SER A 177 17.53 -14.48 20.45
N VAL A 178 16.40 -14.14 19.84
CA VAL A 178 15.46 -15.14 19.29
C VAL A 178 16.02 -15.76 18.01
N ARG A 179 16.06 -17.09 17.99
CA ARG A 179 16.41 -17.82 16.77
C ARG A 179 15.22 -17.82 15.81
N VAL A 180 15.43 -17.27 14.60
CA VAL A 180 14.43 -17.22 13.53
C VAL A 180 14.78 -18.28 12.49
N SER A 181 13.90 -19.23 12.25
CA SER A 181 14.03 -20.22 11.21
C SER A 181 13.54 -19.70 9.85
N THR A 182 13.92 -20.40 8.77
CA THR A 182 13.42 -20.07 7.43
C THR A 182 11.89 -20.15 7.33
N LEU A 183 11.25 -21.01 8.12
CA LEU A 183 9.79 -21.14 8.14
C LEU A 183 9.12 -19.96 8.85
N ASP A 184 9.75 -19.38 9.87
CA ASP A 184 9.20 -18.26 10.63
C ASP A 184 9.06 -17.02 9.75
N TRP A 185 9.96 -16.81 8.78
CA TRP A 185 9.85 -15.71 7.83
C TRP A 185 8.56 -15.74 7.01
N LYS A 186 7.90 -16.90 6.89
CA LYS A 186 6.57 -16.99 6.26
C LYS A 186 5.50 -16.25 7.08
N ILE A 187 5.64 -16.21 8.41
CA ILE A 187 4.72 -15.48 9.29
C ILE A 187 4.85 -13.98 9.04
N ARG A 188 6.08 -13.44 9.07
CA ARG A 188 6.34 -12.04 8.72
C ARG A 188 5.74 -11.68 7.36
N ASN A 189 6.05 -12.47 6.33
CA ASN A 189 5.57 -12.20 4.99
C ASN A 189 4.04 -12.25 4.91
N ARG A 190 3.38 -13.10 5.70
CA ARG A 190 1.91 -13.16 5.77
C ARG A 190 1.32 -11.89 6.38
N ILE A 191 1.89 -11.39 7.48
CA ILE A 191 1.46 -10.15 8.14
C ILE A 191 1.56 -8.98 7.15
N TYR A 192 2.73 -8.78 6.58
CA TYR A 192 2.99 -7.72 5.61
C TYR A 192 2.08 -7.82 4.37
N ASN A 193 2.02 -9.01 3.75
CA ASN A 193 1.22 -9.20 2.54
C ASN A 193 -0.27 -9.03 2.80
N ARG A 194 -0.78 -9.39 3.99
CA ARG A 194 -2.20 -9.17 4.33
C ARG A 194 -2.57 -7.70 4.25
N LEU A 195 -1.76 -6.80 4.80
CA LEU A 195 -2.00 -5.35 4.71
C LEU A 195 -1.91 -4.87 3.25
N LEU A 196 -0.88 -5.31 2.52
CA LEU A 196 -0.77 -4.97 1.10
C LEU A 196 -1.96 -5.49 0.27
N ASP A 197 -2.45 -6.70 0.57
CA ASP A 197 -3.61 -7.26 -0.13
C ASP A 197 -4.87 -6.42 0.13
N LEU A 198 -5.09 -5.94 1.37
CA LEU A 198 -6.19 -5.04 1.69
C LEU A 198 -6.09 -3.74 0.87
N VAL A 199 -4.94 -3.08 0.88
CA VAL A 199 -4.72 -1.83 0.15
C VAL A 199 -4.83 -2.03 -1.37
N CYS A 200 -4.15 -3.03 -1.93
CA CYS A 200 -4.14 -3.26 -3.38
C CYS A 200 -5.52 -3.63 -3.95
N ASN A 201 -6.45 -4.13 -3.13
CA ASN A 201 -7.79 -4.50 -3.57
C ASN A 201 -8.85 -3.39 -3.37
N LEU A 202 -8.48 -2.21 -2.85
CA LEU A 202 -9.39 -1.07 -2.78
C LEU A 202 -9.78 -0.60 -4.19
N LYS A 203 -11.02 -0.17 -4.37
CA LYS A 203 -11.58 0.23 -5.67
C LYS A 203 -11.47 1.74 -5.90
N CYS A 204 -10.27 2.28 -5.75
CA CYS A 204 -9.89 3.66 -6.02
C CYS A 204 -8.47 3.70 -6.56
N ASP A 205 -7.91 4.85 -6.85
CA ASP A 205 -6.48 4.98 -7.12
C ASP A 205 -5.68 4.68 -5.86
N ARG A 206 -4.56 3.95 -5.97
CA ARG A 206 -3.74 3.53 -4.83
C ARG A 206 -2.28 3.87 -5.08
N PHE A 207 -1.71 4.59 -4.12
CA PHE A 207 -0.30 4.98 -4.14
C PHE A 207 0.40 4.40 -2.91
N LEU A 208 1.44 3.61 -3.15
CA LEU A 208 2.24 2.99 -2.10
C LEU A 208 3.63 3.62 -2.10
N ILE A 209 3.98 4.25 -0.98
CA ILE A 209 5.21 5.05 -0.84
C ILE A 209 6.21 4.28 0.00
N THR A 210 7.47 4.22 -0.46
CA THR A 210 8.57 3.60 0.27
C THR A 210 9.86 4.38 0.09
N HIS A 211 10.78 4.19 1.03
CA HIS A 211 12.14 4.71 0.94
C HIS A 211 13.05 3.77 0.17
N MET A 212 14.20 4.31 -0.24
CA MET A 212 15.30 3.53 -0.80
C MET A 212 16.22 3.06 0.32
N LYS A 213 16.81 1.88 0.16
CA LYS A 213 17.89 1.40 1.01
C LYS A 213 19.12 1.09 0.20
N PRO A 214 20.33 1.30 0.78
CA PRO A 214 21.56 0.98 0.10
C PRO A 214 21.74 -0.53 -0.10
N VAL A 215 22.30 -0.89 -1.25
CA VAL A 215 22.81 -2.23 -1.52
C VAL A 215 24.33 -2.19 -1.38
N TYR A 216 24.87 -3.15 -0.65
CA TYR A 216 26.30 -3.24 -0.40
C TYR A 216 26.93 -4.41 -1.15
N ASP A 217 28.12 -4.19 -1.70
CA ASP A 217 28.99 -5.28 -2.12
C ASP A 217 29.68 -5.91 -0.89
N ASN A 218 29.54 -7.24 -0.74
CA ASN A 218 29.97 -7.97 0.46
C ASN A 218 31.38 -8.55 0.35
N ILE A 219 32.21 -8.10 -0.60
CA ILE A 219 33.46 -8.80 -0.92
C ILE A 219 34.56 -8.60 0.12
N ASN A 220 34.64 -7.56 0.92
CA ASN A 220 35.61 -7.43 2.04
C ASN A 220 35.23 -6.30 3.00
N VAL A 221 34.96 -5.11 2.47
CA VAL A 221 34.43 -3.97 3.22
C VAL A 221 33.11 -3.60 2.55
N PRO A 222 32.00 -3.53 3.32
CA PRO A 222 30.72 -3.18 2.75
C PRO A 222 30.78 -1.83 2.03
N THR A 223 30.78 -1.85 0.69
CA THR A 223 30.78 -0.64 -0.14
C THR A 223 29.41 -0.50 -0.80
N PRO A 224 28.74 0.66 -0.68
CA PRO A 224 27.45 0.85 -1.34
C PRO A 224 27.62 0.81 -2.85
N VAL A 225 26.89 -0.09 -3.52
CA VAL A 225 26.92 -0.28 -4.99
C VAL A 225 25.66 0.21 -5.68
N GLY A 226 24.66 0.66 -4.91
CA GLY A 226 23.41 1.19 -5.42
C GLY A 226 22.33 1.29 -4.35
N GLU A 227 21.13 1.58 -4.77
CA GLU A 227 19.95 1.68 -3.91
C GLU A 227 18.80 0.87 -4.50
N VAL A 228 17.97 0.29 -3.64
CA VAL A 228 16.74 -0.42 -4.03
C VAL A 228 15.61 -0.01 -3.09
N PRO A 229 14.35 -0.08 -3.52
CA PRO A 229 13.23 0.17 -2.64
C PRO A 229 13.20 -0.78 -1.45
N ASP A 230 12.93 -0.25 -0.25
CA ASP A 230 12.91 -1.04 0.98
C ASP A 230 11.55 -1.70 1.20
N TRP A 231 11.37 -2.86 0.62
CA TRP A 231 10.18 -3.70 0.74
C TRP A 231 10.50 -5.18 0.51
N HIS A 232 9.51 -6.03 0.65
CA HIS A 232 9.67 -7.43 0.29
C HIS A 232 9.83 -7.60 -1.22
N LYS A 233 10.72 -8.48 -1.66
CA LYS A 233 11.09 -8.72 -3.07
C LYS A 233 9.92 -9.02 -4.03
N SER A 234 8.78 -9.49 -3.52
CA SER A 234 7.59 -9.75 -4.33
C SER A 234 6.65 -8.54 -4.47
N THR A 235 6.91 -7.45 -3.75
CA THR A 235 6.05 -6.26 -3.74
C THR A 235 5.94 -5.59 -5.11
N PRO A 236 7.02 -5.44 -5.91
CA PRO A 236 6.95 -4.81 -7.24
C PRO A 236 5.97 -5.48 -8.21
N ALA A 237 5.79 -6.79 -8.11
CA ALA A 237 4.89 -7.54 -9.01
C ALA A 237 3.40 -7.11 -8.89
N ARG A 238 3.03 -6.43 -7.81
CA ARG A 238 1.67 -5.93 -7.56
C ARG A 238 1.35 -4.68 -8.37
N PHE A 239 2.34 -3.86 -8.68
CA PHE A 239 2.13 -2.54 -9.27
C PHE A 239 1.83 -2.59 -10.76
N VAL A 240 1.00 -1.64 -11.17
CA VAL A 240 0.71 -1.34 -12.58
C VAL A 240 1.73 -0.32 -13.09
N GLN A 241 2.11 0.62 -12.23
CA GLN A 241 3.10 1.65 -12.52
C GLN A 241 4.09 1.79 -11.37
N MET A 242 5.33 2.14 -11.69
CA MET A 242 6.39 2.38 -10.70
C MET A 242 7.06 3.72 -11.01
N LEU A 243 7.03 4.61 -10.02
CA LEU A 243 7.61 5.94 -10.07
C LEU A 243 8.82 6.02 -9.14
N HIS A 244 9.86 6.67 -9.61
CA HIS A 244 11.01 7.02 -8.79
C HIS A 244 11.16 8.53 -8.71
N ILE A 245 11.38 9.07 -7.51
CA ILE A 245 11.52 10.51 -7.30
C ILE A 245 12.92 10.82 -6.77
N ALA A 246 13.55 11.79 -7.41
CA ALA A 246 14.88 12.30 -7.04
C ALA A 246 14.87 13.82 -6.95
N LYS A 247 15.85 14.36 -6.22
CA LYS A 247 16.14 15.80 -6.18
C LYS A 247 17.26 16.13 -7.15
N GLN A 248 17.09 17.20 -7.88
CA GLN A 248 18.12 17.79 -8.74
C GLN A 248 18.38 19.22 -8.30
N PRO A 249 19.47 19.48 -7.56
CA PRO A 249 19.85 20.83 -7.18
C PRO A 249 20.16 21.69 -8.41
N SER A 250 19.75 22.94 -8.37
CA SER A 250 20.14 24.01 -9.31
C SER A 250 20.72 25.17 -8.52
N GLN A 251 21.28 26.19 -9.19
CA GLN A 251 21.96 27.31 -8.50
C GLN A 251 21.10 28.04 -7.49
N ASN A 252 19.80 28.25 -7.78
CA ASN A 252 18.89 29.01 -6.92
C ASN A 252 17.60 28.23 -6.55
N SER A 253 17.49 26.96 -6.94
CA SER A 253 16.28 26.17 -6.75
C SER A 253 16.62 24.69 -6.60
N THR A 254 15.66 23.88 -6.18
CA THR A 254 15.72 22.43 -6.24
C THR A 254 14.53 21.93 -7.05
N ASN A 255 14.81 21.19 -8.10
CA ASN A 255 13.80 20.47 -8.86
C ASN A 255 13.58 19.08 -8.26
N TYR A 256 12.34 18.71 -8.12
CA TYR A 256 11.93 17.36 -7.78
C TYR A 256 11.51 16.69 -9.08
N ILE A 257 12.25 15.65 -9.44
CA ILE A 257 12.08 14.95 -10.73
C ILE A 257 11.45 13.60 -10.45
N CYS A 258 10.40 13.29 -11.19
CA CYS A 258 9.79 11.96 -11.23
C CYS A 258 10.22 11.24 -12.51
N GLU A 259 10.52 9.97 -12.39
CA GLU A 259 10.77 9.06 -13.51
C GLU A 259 9.77 7.92 -13.48
N LEU A 260 9.16 7.59 -14.62
CA LEU A 260 8.34 6.39 -14.78
C LEU A 260 9.26 5.20 -15.08
N GLU A 261 9.58 4.40 -14.06
CA GLU A 261 10.48 3.24 -14.18
C GLU A 261 9.82 2.04 -14.86
N ALA A 262 8.53 1.83 -14.62
CA ALA A 262 7.77 0.73 -15.22
C ALA A 262 6.28 1.09 -15.34
N SER A 263 5.64 0.65 -16.42
CA SER A 263 4.21 0.81 -16.64
C SER A 263 3.64 -0.37 -17.44
N LYS A 264 2.48 -0.87 -17.00
CA LYS A 264 1.66 -1.84 -17.75
C LYS A 264 0.61 -1.15 -18.64
N THR A 265 0.27 0.11 -18.34
CA THR A 265 -0.77 0.87 -19.04
C THR A 265 -0.21 1.84 -20.08
N ASN A 266 0.96 2.44 -19.80
CA ASN A 266 1.60 3.44 -20.64
C ASN A 266 3.07 3.05 -20.89
N PRO A 267 3.34 1.92 -21.58
CA PRO A 267 4.72 1.42 -21.77
C PRO A 267 5.58 2.38 -22.59
N GLU A 268 4.99 3.22 -23.44
CA GLU A 268 5.66 4.23 -24.24
C GLU A 268 6.22 5.41 -23.40
N LEU A 269 5.71 5.59 -22.19
CA LEU A 269 6.18 6.62 -21.26
C LEU A 269 7.29 6.13 -20.33
N VAL A 270 7.64 4.84 -20.35
CA VAL A 270 8.71 4.28 -19.50
C VAL A 270 10.05 4.97 -19.82
N GLY A 271 10.73 5.41 -18.76
CA GLY A 271 11.96 6.20 -18.85
C GLY A 271 11.74 7.71 -18.99
N LYS A 272 10.49 8.16 -19.18
CA LYS A 272 10.18 9.60 -19.21
C LYS A 272 10.42 10.20 -17.82
N LYS A 273 11.03 11.40 -17.82
CA LYS A 273 11.31 12.21 -16.63
C LYS A 273 10.59 13.53 -16.74
N TRP A 274 10.01 13.99 -15.64
CA TRP A 274 9.37 15.31 -15.58
C TRP A 274 9.57 15.95 -14.20
N THR A 275 9.51 17.27 -14.17
CA THR A 275 9.57 18.02 -12.92
C THR A 275 8.19 18.02 -12.26
N ILE A 276 8.11 17.50 -11.03
CA ILE A 276 6.87 17.43 -10.27
C ILE A 276 6.68 18.64 -9.36
N PHE A 277 7.78 19.31 -8.99
CA PHE A 277 7.77 20.46 -8.11
C PHE A 277 9.12 21.19 -8.20
N THR A 278 9.12 22.52 -8.04
CA THR A 278 10.33 23.34 -7.99
C THR A 278 10.25 24.32 -6.81
N THR A 279 11.26 24.33 -5.95
CA THR A 279 11.40 25.36 -4.92
C THR A 279 11.69 26.71 -5.61
N ASN A 280 11.08 27.81 -5.20
CA ASN A 280 11.16 29.14 -5.83
C ASN A 280 10.42 29.27 -7.18
N GLY A 281 9.60 28.27 -7.56
CA GLY A 281 8.66 28.36 -8.66
C GLY A 281 7.24 28.57 -8.17
N GLU A 282 6.25 28.47 -9.05
CA GLU A 282 4.88 28.27 -8.64
C GLU A 282 4.84 26.96 -7.85
N ASN A 283 4.39 27.03 -6.58
CA ASN A 283 4.31 25.87 -5.67
C ASN A 283 3.15 24.96 -6.08
N LYS A 284 3.20 24.43 -7.29
CA LYS A 284 2.21 23.54 -7.85
C LYS A 284 2.86 22.18 -8.10
N TRP A 285 2.25 21.13 -7.56
CA TRP A 285 2.60 19.76 -7.88
C TRP A 285 2.03 19.39 -9.24
N PHE A 286 2.68 18.45 -9.94
CA PHE A 286 2.28 18.11 -11.30
C PHE A 286 2.58 16.64 -11.62
N GLY A 287 1.67 15.98 -12.29
CA GLY A 287 1.97 14.79 -13.07
C GLY A 287 1.14 13.55 -12.80
N LEU A 288 0.47 13.35 -11.64
CA LEU A 288 -0.33 12.14 -11.42
C LEU A 288 -1.66 12.13 -12.19
N PRO A 289 -2.44 13.23 -12.24
CA PRO A 289 -3.60 13.30 -13.12
C PRO A 289 -3.23 13.07 -14.58
N GLU A 290 -2.16 13.71 -15.05
CA GLU A 290 -1.66 13.62 -16.43
C GLU A 290 -1.14 12.22 -16.77
N LEU A 291 -0.45 11.56 -15.81
CA LEU A 291 -0.02 10.17 -15.98
C LEU A 291 -1.21 9.23 -16.12
N ARG A 292 -2.26 9.43 -15.31
CA ARG A 292 -3.50 8.66 -15.41
C ARG A 292 -4.19 8.84 -16.76
N GLU A 293 -4.18 10.06 -17.29
CA GLU A 293 -4.79 10.42 -18.56
C GLU A 293 -3.93 10.10 -19.77
N GLY A 294 -2.65 9.77 -19.55
CA GLY A 294 -1.69 9.52 -20.62
C GLY A 294 -1.28 10.78 -21.38
N THR A 295 -1.41 11.95 -20.74
CA THR A 295 -1.12 13.27 -21.32
C THR A 295 0.22 13.86 -20.89
N LEU A 296 1.01 13.10 -20.13
CA LEU A 296 2.36 13.48 -19.68
C LEU A 296 3.30 13.78 -20.82
#